data_577a18627092122f70a218ab5414bacd
#
_entry.id   577a18627092122f70a218ab5414bacd
#
_cell.length_a   1.000
_cell.length_b   1.000
_cell.length_c   1.000
_cell.angle_alpha   90.00
_cell.angle_beta   90.00
_cell.angle_gamma   90.00
#
_symmetry.space_group_name_H-M   'P 1'
#
loop_
_entity.id
_entity.type
_entity.pdbx_description
1 polymer ?
#
loop_
_entity_poly.entity_id
_entity_poly.type
_entity_poly.pdbx_seq_one_letter_code
_entity_poly.pdbx_strand_id
1 'polypeptide(L)'
;VHIHRFEKIWLIFGSAMLALFLVVLGIGTFAMGMTTPGSHQHYSIDPETVMDTEPFNEPGLRQVGDNEYEAVMLAFAFGYSPNQMEVPVGATVHFIVTSTDVVHGFAIPKTNVNFMVVPGEVSTVTHTFKEPGEYLVLCNEYCGIAHEMMKTTIIVK
;
A
#
# COMPACT_ATOMS: atom_id res chain seq x y z
N VAL A 1 3.27 36.34 34.51
CA VAL A 1 2.08 35.51 34.18
C VAL A 1 2.01 34.39 35.19
N HIS A 2 0.97 34.38 36.04
CA HIS A 2 0.76 33.32 37.02
C HIS A 2 -0.05 32.21 36.31
N ILE A 3 0.61 31.09 36.02
CA ILE A 3 -0.04 29.91 35.47
C ILE A 3 -0.67 29.10 36.61
N HIS A 4 -1.98 28.84 36.52
CA HIS A 4 -2.69 28.08 37.54
C HIS A 4 -2.18 26.63 37.59
N ARG A 5 -2.22 26.00 38.78
CA ARG A 5 -1.70 24.64 39.01
C ARG A 5 -2.27 23.61 38.01
N PHE A 6 -3.56 23.65 37.75
CA PHE A 6 -4.22 22.73 36.81
C PHE A 6 -3.81 23.00 35.35
N GLU A 7 -3.64 24.26 34.98
CA GLU A 7 -3.14 24.66 33.67
C GLU A 7 -1.72 24.11 33.42
N LYS A 8 -0.84 24.21 34.43
CA LYS A 8 0.50 23.61 34.36
C LYS A 8 0.46 22.10 34.17
N ILE A 9 -0.44 21.39 34.88
CA ILE A 9 -0.62 19.94 34.73
C ILE A 9 -1.07 19.61 33.29
N TRP A 10 -2.04 20.34 32.76
CA TRP A 10 -2.51 20.14 31.40
C TRP A 10 -1.44 20.41 30.34
N LEU A 11 -0.64 21.46 30.50
CA LEU A 11 0.47 21.78 29.59
C LEU A 11 1.53 20.69 29.60
N ILE A 12 1.89 20.17 30.78
CA ILE A 12 2.86 19.08 30.89
C ILE A 12 2.32 17.81 30.25
N PHE A 13 1.07 17.44 30.54
CA PHE A 13 0.42 16.27 29.94
C PHE A 13 0.31 16.38 28.43
N GLY A 14 -0.16 17.51 27.90
CA GLY A 14 -0.27 17.74 26.47
C GLY A 14 1.09 17.70 25.75
N SER A 15 2.12 18.32 26.36
CA SER A 15 3.47 18.28 25.81
C SER A 15 4.06 16.86 25.82
N ALA A 16 3.83 16.10 26.87
CA ALA A 16 4.28 14.70 26.96
C ALA A 16 3.58 13.81 25.92
N MET A 17 2.27 13.99 25.73
CA MET A 17 1.49 13.29 24.71
C MET A 17 1.95 13.63 23.28
N LEU A 18 2.24 14.91 23.02
CA LEU A 18 2.79 15.34 21.74
C LEU A 18 4.16 14.71 21.47
N ALA A 19 5.03 14.71 22.47
CA ALA A 19 6.36 14.09 22.35
C ALA A 19 6.24 12.59 22.08
N LEU A 20 5.36 11.88 22.82
CA LEU A 20 5.09 10.46 22.58
C LEU A 20 4.57 10.22 21.15
N PHE A 21 3.63 11.03 20.68
CA PHE A 21 3.09 10.93 19.32
C PHE A 21 4.19 11.10 18.26
N LEU A 22 5.07 12.09 18.42
CA LEU A 22 6.18 12.29 17.49
C LEU A 22 7.18 11.12 17.49
N VAL A 23 7.44 10.52 18.66
CA VAL A 23 8.28 9.32 18.77
C VAL A 23 7.64 8.14 18.02
N VAL A 24 6.34 7.92 18.20
CA VAL A 24 5.61 6.82 17.50
C VAL A 24 5.64 7.04 15.99
N LEU A 25 5.39 8.27 15.51
CA LEU A 25 5.50 8.58 14.09
C LEU A 25 6.93 8.37 13.56
N GLY A 26 7.93 8.80 14.31
CA GLY A 26 9.34 8.61 13.94
C GLY A 26 9.70 7.13 13.81
N ILE A 27 9.31 6.31 14.77
CA ILE A 27 9.51 4.86 14.70
C ILE A 27 8.79 4.27 13.48
N GLY A 28 7.52 4.63 13.26
CA GLY A 28 6.75 4.19 12.09
C GLY A 28 7.46 4.50 10.77
N THR A 29 7.91 5.74 10.61
CA THR A 29 8.54 6.20 9.37
C THR A 29 9.94 5.60 9.17
N PHE A 30 10.82 5.70 10.18
CA PHE A 30 12.25 5.36 10.01
C PHE A 30 12.57 3.89 10.27
N ALA A 31 11.87 3.23 11.20
CA ALA A 31 12.12 1.84 11.54
C ALA A 31 11.22 0.85 10.79
N MET A 32 9.97 1.23 10.50
CA MET A 32 8.99 0.37 9.86
C MET A 32 8.77 0.70 8.37
N GLY A 33 9.41 1.75 7.84
CA GLY A 33 9.29 2.16 6.44
C GLY A 33 7.88 2.62 6.04
N MET A 34 7.07 3.05 7.00
CA MET A 34 5.74 3.58 6.72
C MET A 34 5.87 4.96 6.07
N THR A 35 5.36 5.07 4.86
CA THR A 35 5.32 6.35 4.11
C THR A 35 3.90 6.89 4.04
N THR A 36 3.76 8.19 3.83
CA THR A 36 2.44 8.80 3.61
C THR A 36 1.86 8.32 2.28
N PRO A 37 0.55 8.07 2.19
CA PRO A 37 -0.12 7.88 0.91
C PRO A 37 0.18 9.08 -0.01
N GLY A 38 0.62 8.83 -1.24
CA GLY A 38 1.01 9.89 -2.18
C GLY A 38 2.49 10.26 -2.21
N SER A 39 3.37 9.66 -1.41
CA SER A 39 4.83 9.80 -1.54
C SER A 39 5.41 9.06 -2.76
N HIS A 40 4.59 8.30 -3.46
CA HIS A 40 4.92 7.55 -4.66
C HIS A 40 4.56 8.36 -5.91
N GLN A 41 5.26 8.12 -7.01
CA GLN A 41 4.99 8.82 -8.27
C GLN A 41 3.57 8.46 -8.75
N HIS A 42 2.65 9.42 -8.62
CA HIS A 42 1.34 9.33 -9.24
C HIS A 42 1.44 9.90 -10.66
N TYR A 43 1.20 9.08 -11.65
CA TYR A 43 0.94 9.57 -13.00
C TYR A 43 -0.50 9.21 -13.38
N SER A 44 -1.11 10.10 -14.13
CA SER A 44 -2.50 9.94 -14.55
C SER A 44 -2.59 8.95 -15.72
N ILE A 45 -3.61 8.10 -15.67
CA ILE A 45 -3.98 7.18 -16.74
C ILE A 45 -5.48 7.29 -16.97
N ASP A 46 -5.92 7.13 -18.22
CA ASP A 46 -7.34 7.12 -18.54
C ASP A 46 -7.96 5.77 -18.12
N PRO A 47 -8.91 5.74 -17.18
CA PRO A 47 -9.53 4.50 -16.72
C PRO A 47 -10.27 3.73 -17.82
N GLU A 48 -10.79 4.41 -18.85
CA GLU A 48 -11.51 3.78 -19.95
C GLU A 48 -10.59 3.01 -20.89
N THR A 49 -9.32 3.41 -20.99
CA THR A 49 -8.32 2.81 -21.90
C THR A 49 -7.18 2.12 -21.15
N VAL A 50 -7.28 1.98 -19.82
CA VAL A 50 -6.20 1.43 -18.99
C VAL A 50 -5.79 0.03 -19.42
N MET A 51 -6.73 -0.82 -19.83
CA MET A 51 -6.47 -2.19 -20.27
C MET A 51 -5.75 -2.28 -21.64
N ASP A 52 -5.73 -1.19 -22.40
CA ASP A 52 -5.03 -1.08 -23.67
C ASP A 52 -3.72 -0.26 -23.54
N THR A 53 -3.44 0.24 -22.32
CA THR A 53 -2.29 1.12 -22.05
C THR A 53 -1.18 0.38 -21.32
N GLU A 54 0.06 0.50 -21.79
CA GLU A 54 1.22 -0.05 -21.06
C GLU A 54 1.40 0.64 -19.68
N PRO A 55 1.78 -0.13 -18.65
CA PRO A 55 2.06 -1.56 -18.64
C PRO A 55 0.83 -2.45 -18.33
N PHE A 56 -0.37 -1.87 -18.20
CA PHE A 56 -1.60 -2.53 -17.72
C PHE A 56 -2.30 -3.39 -18.76
N ASN A 57 -1.92 -3.31 -20.03
CA ASN A 57 -2.36 -4.21 -21.09
C ASN A 57 -1.89 -5.66 -20.87
N GLU A 58 -0.86 -5.86 -20.06
CA GLU A 58 -0.34 -7.19 -19.68
C GLU A 58 -0.07 -7.24 -18.17
N PRO A 59 -1.11 -7.32 -17.31
CA PRO A 59 -0.93 -7.43 -15.87
C PRO A 59 -0.17 -8.71 -15.50
N GLY A 60 0.74 -8.60 -14.54
CA GLY A 60 1.54 -9.75 -14.14
C GLY A 60 2.80 -9.38 -13.40
N LEU A 61 3.60 -10.39 -13.10
CA LEU A 61 4.89 -10.27 -12.46
C LEU A 61 5.99 -10.37 -13.51
N ARG A 62 6.90 -9.40 -13.54
CA ARG A 62 8.05 -9.35 -14.47
C ARG A 62 9.33 -9.21 -13.67
N GLN A 63 10.35 -10.00 -14.00
CA GLN A 63 11.68 -9.79 -13.43
C GLN A 63 12.38 -8.65 -14.17
N VAL A 64 12.84 -7.63 -13.43
CA VAL A 64 13.50 -6.43 -14.00
C VAL A 64 14.96 -6.31 -13.60
N GLY A 65 15.40 -7.11 -12.63
CA GLY A 65 16.78 -7.12 -12.14
C GLY A 65 17.10 -8.38 -11.36
N ASP A 66 18.32 -8.42 -10.79
CA ASP A 66 18.73 -9.49 -9.89
C ASP A 66 17.88 -9.39 -8.62
N ASN A 67 16.95 -10.34 -8.46
CA ASN A 67 16.02 -10.39 -7.34
C ASN A 67 15.07 -9.18 -7.24
N GLU A 68 14.88 -8.44 -8.33
CA GLU A 68 13.96 -7.32 -8.47
C GLU A 68 12.86 -7.65 -9.46
N TYR A 69 11.62 -7.36 -9.07
CA TYR A 69 10.40 -7.69 -9.81
C TYR A 69 9.47 -6.48 -9.88
N GLU A 70 8.81 -6.31 -11.01
CA GLU A 70 7.64 -5.44 -11.16
C GLU A 70 6.37 -6.28 -11.12
N ALA A 71 5.44 -5.89 -10.27
CA ALA A 71 4.11 -6.47 -10.19
C ALA A 71 3.08 -5.45 -10.71
N VAL A 72 2.71 -5.59 -11.97
CA VAL A 72 1.68 -4.77 -12.60
C VAL A 72 0.32 -5.37 -12.29
N MET A 73 -0.54 -4.61 -11.62
CA MET A 73 -1.82 -5.10 -11.12
C MET A 73 -2.96 -4.16 -11.44
N LEU A 74 -4.10 -4.74 -11.77
CA LEU A 74 -5.38 -4.06 -11.91
C LEU A 74 -6.30 -4.43 -10.75
N ALA A 75 -6.92 -3.44 -10.12
CA ALA A 75 -8.01 -3.62 -9.19
C ALA A 75 -9.35 -3.38 -9.90
N PHE A 76 -10.34 -4.20 -9.63
CA PHE A 76 -11.70 -4.10 -10.17
C PHE A 76 -12.70 -4.74 -9.20
N ALA A 77 -13.97 -4.47 -9.35
CA ALA A 77 -15.03 -5.01 -8.50
C ALA A 77 -15.25 -6.53 -8.80
N PHE A 78 -14.87 -7.41 -7.98
CA PHE A 78 -14.38 -7.48 -6.63
C PHE A 78 -13.11 -8.34 -6.60
N GLY A 79 -12.08 -7.94 -7.31
CA GLY A 79 -10.89 -8.74 -7.47
C GLY A 79 -9.66 -7.94 -7.91
N TYR A 80 -8.59 -8.68 -8.12
CA TYR A 80 -7.32 -8.19 -8.66
C TYR A 80 -6.86 -9.05 -9.82
N SER A 81 -6.21 -8.44 -10.79
CA SER A 81 -5.49 -9.14 -11.85
C SER A 81 -3.99 -8.81 -11.77
N PRO A 82 -3.10 -9.80 -11.67
CA PRO A 82 -3.38 -11.24 -11.52
C PRO A 82 -3.97 -11.58 -10.14
N ASN A 83 -4.69 -12.72 -10.07
CA ASN A 83 -5.32 -13.18 -8.84
C ASN A 83 -4.38 -13.98 -7.91
N GLN A 84 -3.16 -14.24 -8.36
CA GLN A 84 -2.09 -14.86 -7.60
C GLN A 84 -0.74 -14.56 -8.25
N MET A 85 0.30 -14.40 -7.44
CA MET A 85 1.69 -14.25 -7.89
C MET A 85 2.63 -15.07 -7.03
N GLU A 86 3.77 -15.47 -7.60
CA GLU A 86 4.82 -16.18 -6.87
C GLU A 86 6.13 -15.40 -6.99
N VAL A 87 6.81 -15.17 -5.87
CA VAL A 87 8.10 -14.49 -5.81
C VAL A 87 9.10 -15.26 -4.95
N PRO A 88 10.40 -15.20 -5.24
CA PRO A 88 11.40 -15.84 -4.37
C PRO A 88 11.57 -15.08 -3.05
N VAL A 89 12.01 -15.80 -2.02
CA VAL A 89 12.41 -15.19 -0.75
C VAL A 89 13.55 -14.18 -0.99
N GLY A 90 13.43 -13.01 -0.38
CA GLY A 90 14.36 -11.90 -0.55
C GLY A 90 14.06 -11.00 -1.77
N ALA A 91 13.08 -11.35 -2.59
CA ALA A 91 12.70 -10.53 -3.74
C ALA A 91 12.21 -9.15 -3.31
N THR A 92 12.69 -8.13 -4.02
CA THR A 92 12.15 -6.78 -3.97
C THR A 92 11.12 -6.61 -5.07
N VAL A 93 9.88 -6.31 -4.69
CA VAL A 93 8.75 -6.16 -5.62
C VAL A 93 8.33 -4.71 -5.69
N HIS A 94 8.33 -4.16 -6.89
CA HIS A 94 7.79 -2.84 -7.23
C HIS A 94 6.36 -3.04 -7.71
N PHE A 95 5.41 -2.73 -6.84
CA PHE A 95 3.99 -2.78 -7.20
C PHE A 95 3.62 -1.54 -8.02
N ILE A 96 2.94 -1.74 -9.13
CA ILE A 96 2.39 -0.72 -10.03
C ILE A 96 0.91 -1.06 -10.18
N VAL A 97 0.05 -0.29 -9.53
CA VAL A 97 -1.36 -0.66 -9.36
C VAL A 97 -2.28 0.48 -9.76
N THR A 98 -3.33 0.18 -10.51
CA THR A 98 -4.42 1.11 -10.81
C THR A 98 -5.77 0.41 -10.75
N SER A 99 -6.85 1.19 -10.79
CA SER A 99 -8.22 0.68 -10.80
C SER A 99 -8.88 0.92 -12.16
N THR A 100 -9.73 -0.03 -12.56
CA THR A 100 -10.54 0.06 -13.79
C THR A 100 -11.96 0.61 -13.55
N ASP A 101 -12.39 0.74 -12.29
CA ASP A 101 -13.80 1.08 -11.99
C ASP A 101 -13.97 2.05 -10.80
N VAL A 102 -13.83 1.60 -9.57
CA VAL A 102 -14.03 2.39 -8.36
C VAL A 102 -12.76 2.44 -7.51
N VAL A 103 -12.78 3.19 -6.43
CA VAL A 103 -11.68 3.19 -5.46
C VAL A 103 -11.63 1.86 -4.73
N HIS A 104 -10.42 1.29 -4.64
CA HIS A 104 -10.11 0.09 -3.88
C HIS A 104 -8.97 0.36 -2.89
N GLY A 105 -8.79 -0.54 -1.94
CA GLY A 105 -7.58 -0.61 -1.13
C GLY A 105 -6.60 -1.64 -1.68
N PHE A 106 -5.33 -1.49 -1.36
CA PHE A 106 -4.28 -2.48 -1.61
C PHE A 106 -3.41 -2.57 -0.36
N ALA A 107 -3.71 -3.54 0.48
CA ALA A 107 -3.03 -3.69 1.76
C ALA A 107 -2.49 -5.10 1.94
N ILE A 108 -1.21 -5.23 2.29
CA ILE A 108 -0.59 -6.49 2.69
C ILE A 108 -0.29 -6.40 4.19
N PRO A 109 -1.04 -7.11 5.05
CA PRO A 109 -0.85 -7.06 6.49
C PRO A 109 0.59 -7.38 6.91
N LYS A 110 1.10 -6.70 7.92
CA LYS A 110 2.47 -6.81 8.47
C LYS A 110 3.59 -6.34 7.54
N THR A 111 3.26 -5.59 6.50
CA THR A 111 4.23 -4.95 5.59
C THR A 111 4.02 -3.44 5.55
N ASN A 112 4.86 -2.74 4.79
CA ASN A 112 4.68 -1.31 4.49
C ASN A 112 3.72 -1.05 3.31
N VAL A 113 3.13 -2.10 2.74
CA VAL A 113 2.22 -1.99 1.59
C VAL A 113 0.80 -1.72 2.10
N ASN A 114 0.36 -0.49 1.97
CA ASN A 114 -1.00 -0.07 2.30
C ASN A 114 -1.30 1.29 1.63
N PHE A 115 -2.11 1.28 0.59
CA PHE A 115 -2.49 2.49 -0.16
C PHE A 115 -3.84 2.35 -0.84
N MET A 116 -4.44 3.48 -1.19
CA MET A 116 -5.64 3.53 -2.03
C MET A 116 -5.27 3.34 -3.50
N VAL A 117 -6.14 2.65 -4.23
CA VAL A 117 -6.06 2.47 -5.68
C VAL A 117 -7.22 3.23 -6.29
N VAL A 118 -6.91 4.39 -6.87
CA VAL A 118 -7.91 5.34 -7.39
C VAL A 118 -7.98 5.21 -8.91
N PRO A 119 -9.18 5.10 -9.51
CA PRO A 119 -9.33 5.15 -10.96
C PRO A 119 -8.73 6.44 -11.53
N GLY A 120 -7.97 6.32 -12.61
CA GLY A 120 -7.29 7.45 -13.22
C GLY A 120 -5.92 7.79 -12.62
N GLU A 121 -5.50 7.11 -11.55
CA GLU A 121 -4.19 7.27 -10.93
C GLU A 121 -3.43 5.95 -10.90
N VAL A 122 -2.13 5.99 -11.09
CA VAL A 122 -1.25 4.85 -10.90
C VAL A 122 -0.52 5.01 -9.58
N SER A 123 -0.71 4.05 -8.69
CA SER A 123 -0.03 4.01 -7.39
C SER A 123 1.11 3.03 -7.43
N THR A 124 2.27 3.42 -6.87
CA THR A 124 3.45 2.56 -6.79
C THR A 124 3.93 2.41 -5.36
N VAL A 125 4.40 1.23 -5.00
CA VAL A 125 5.06 0.97 -3.70
C VAL A 125 6.06 -0.15 -3.87
N THR A 126 7.13 -0.12 -3.10
CA THR A 126 8.16 -1.16 -3.10
C THR A 126 8.17 -1.89 -1.77
N HIS A 127 8.26 -3.22 -1.83
CA HIS A 127 8.41 -4.08 -0.66
C HIS A 127 9.38 -5.23 -0.93
N THR A 128 10.19 -5.58 0.08
CA THR A 128 11.10 -6.75 0.01
C THR A 128 10.56 -7.86 0.91
N PHE A 129 10.22 -9.00 0.32
CA PHE A 129 9.69 -10.17 1.02
C PHE A 129 10.83 -11.00 1.63
N LYS A 130 11.09 -10.82 2.92
CA LYS A 130 12.22 -11.46 3.63
C LYS A 130 11.93 -12.87 4.11
N GLU A 131 10.67 -13.22 4.29
CA GLU A 131 10.24 -14.50 4.86
C GLU A 131 9.35 -15.26 3.87
N PRO A 132 9.48 -16.60 3.79
CA PRO A 132 8.56 -17.41 2.97
C PRO A 132 7.17 -17.45 3.59
N GLY A 133 6.16 -17.58 2.76
CA GLY A 133 4.77 -17.70 3.21
C GLY A 133 3.75 -17.19 2.20
N GLU A 134 2.50 -17.25 2.61
CA GLU A 134 1.37 -16.68 1.86
C GLU A 134 1.04 -15.29 2.42
N TYR A 135 1.14 -14.29 1.57
CA TYR A 135 0.81 -12.91 1.87
C TYR A 135 -0.51 -12.55 1.19
N LEU A 136 -1.54 -12.31 2.01
CA LEU A 136 -2.82 -11.84 1.50
C LEU A 136 -2.72 -10.37 1.10
N VAL A 137 -3.24 -10.04 -0.06
CA VAL A 137 -3.55 -8.68 -0.47
C VAL A 137 -5.03 -8.46 -0.26
N LEU A 138 -5.39 -7.48 0.54
CA LEU A 138 -6.76 -7.21 0.95
C LEU A 138 -7.20 -5.84 0.43
N CYS A 139 -8.44 -5.75 -0.01
CA CYS A 139 -9.11 -4.47 -0.24
C CYS A 139 -9.62 -3.95 1.11
N ASN A 140 -9.09 -2.83 1.57
CA ASN A 140 -9.49 -2.18 2.82
C ASN A 140 -10.26 -0.86 2.62
N GLU A 141 -10.67 -0.57 1.36
CA GLU A 141 -11.56 0.53 0.98
C GLU A 141 -12.86 -0.03 0.44
N TYR A 142 -14.01 0.47 0.93
CA TYR A 142 -15.31 -0.03 0.50
C TYR A 142 -15.54 0.17 -0.99
N CYS A 143 -15.60 -0.93 -1.72
CA CYS A 143 -15.73 -0.94 -3.19
C CYS A 143 -17.07 -1.53 -3.71
N GLY A 144 -17.99 -1.89 -2.82
CA GLY A 144 -19.32 -2.39 -3.20
C GLY A 144 -19.76 -3.64 -2.45
N ILE A 145 -20.78 -4.33 -2.97
CA ILE A 145 -21.55 -5.38 -2.29
C ILE A 145 -20.74 -6.63 -1.90
N ALA A 146 -19.69 -6.95 -2.64
CA ALA A 146 -18.83 -8.10 -2.34
C ALA A 146 -17.41 -7.67 -1.90
N HIS A 147 -17.29 -6.47 -1.34
CA HIS A 147 -16.04 -5.92 -0.84
C HIS A 147 -15.27 -6.87 0.09
N GLU A 148 -15.95 -7.57 0.98
CA GLU A 148 -15.36 -8.51 1.94
C GLU A 148 -14.73 -9.76 1.27
N MET A 149 -15.07 -10.04 0.03
CA MET A 149 -14.51 -11.16 -0.74
C MET A 149 -13.28 -10.76 -1.56
N MET A 150 -13.01 -9.45 -1.69
CA MET A 150 -11.96 -8.92 -2.56
C MET A 150 -10.57 -9.11 -1.96
N LYS A 151 -9.86 -10.09 -2.49
CA LYS A 151 -8.49 -10.44 -2.08
C LYS A 151 -7.71 -11.10 -3.22
N THR A 152 -6.40 -11.08 -3.10
CA THR A 152 -5.48 -11.91 -3.89
C THR A 152 -4.33 -12.41 -3.00
N THR A 153 -3.46 -13.27 -3.51
CA THR A 153 -2.38 -13.89 -2.73
C THR A 153 -1.04 -13.76 -3.45
N ILE A 154 -0.01 -13.44 -2.67
CA ILE A 154 1.38 -13.51 -3.11
C ILE A 154 2.05 -14.65 -2.35
N ILE A 155 2.56 -15.63 -3.09
CA ILE A 155 3.28 -16.78 -2.54
C ILE A 155 4.77 -16.47 -2.58
N VAL A 156 5.41 -16.46 -1.43
CA VAL A 156 6.86 -16.26 -1.28
C VAL A 156 7.53 -17.61 -0.99
N LYS A 157 8.40 -18.09 -1.87
CA LYS A 157 9.05 -19.41 -1.75
C LYS A 157 10.50 -19.43 -2.25
#